data_e27dbe606a0ed0e0a5f8736841d685e3
#
_entry.id   e27dbe606a0ed0e0a5f8736841d685e3
#
_cell.length_a   1.000
_cell.length_b   1.000
_cell.length_c   1.000
_cell.angle_alpha   90.00
_cell.angle_beta   90.00
_cell.angle_gamma   90.00
#
_symmetry.space_group_name_H-M   'P 1'
#
loop_
_entity.id
_entity.type
_entity.pdbx_description
1 polymer ?
#
loop_
_entity_poly.entity_id
_entity_poly.type
_entity_poly.pdbx_seq_one_letter_code
_entity_poly.pdbx_strand_id
1 'polypeptide(L)'
;MSRHLQVAVGQYSDKGRKELNQDFHGVCIPREPQLSAKGIAVALADGISSSQVSQEAAQSAVTGFMEDYYCTADAWSVKKSSEHVLTAVNSWLHSQTQHSQHRYDRERGYVCTFSALVIKSTTAHLFHVGDARIYRLRGEQFEQLTEDHRVWISSQQSYLARALGMDRKVEIDYLALQLEAGDLFLLATDGVYEHTDAPCVRSAIAAAPDLDSAARVIADEALARGSGDNLTVQL
;
A
#
# COMPACT_ATOMS: atom_id res chain seq x y z
N MET A 1 -8.85 -8.41 -32.86
CA MET A 1 -8.43 -9.14 -31.66
C MET A 1 -8.38 -8.16 -30.52
N SER A 2 -9.23 -8.32 -29.51
CA SER A 2 -9.21 -7.48 -28.32
C SER A 2 -7.85 -7.67 -27.63
N ARG A 3 -7.02 -6.64 -27.55
CA ARG A 3 -5.79 -6.69 -26.75
C ARG A 3 -6.22 -6.55 -25.29
N HIS A 4 -6.27 -7.68 -24.57
CA HIS A 4 -6.40 -7.63 -23.12
C HIS A 4 -5.07 -7.22 -22.53
N LEU A 5 -5.09 -6.25 -21.59
CA LEU A 5 -3.94 -5.96 -20.76
C LEU A 5 -3.64 -7.18 -19.89
N GLN A 6 -2.38 -7.57 -19.83
CA GLN A 6 -1.89 -8.57 -18.88
C GLN A 6 -1.18 -7.85 -17.76
N VAL A 7 -1.40 -8.30 -16.53
CA VAL A 7 -0.76 -7.76 -15.34
C VAL A 7 0.19 -8.80 -14.79
N ALA A 8 1.42 -8.39 -14.51
CA ALA A 8 2.39 -9.14 -13.73
C ALA A 8 2.60 -8.38 -12.42
N VAL A 9 2.83 -9.12 -11.33
CA VAL A 9 3.10 -8.54 -10.01
C VAL A 9 4.35 -9.18 -9.45
N GLY A 10 5.24 -8.37 -8.89
CA GLY A 10 6.36 -8.81 -8.07
C GLY A 10 6.32 -8.10 -6.73
N GLN A 11 6.77 -8.77 -5.67
CA GLN A 11 6.69 -8.22 -4.33
C GLN A 11 7.79 -8.76 -3.43
N TYR A 12 8.23 -7.91 -2.50
CA TYR A 12 9.18 -8.27 -1.49
C TYR A 12 8.93 -7.47 -0.21
N SER A 13 9.05 -8.12 0.93
CA SER A 13 8.97 -7.48 2.24
C SER A 13 9.98 -8.10 3.20
N ASP A 14 10.67 -7.26 3.94
CA ASP A 14 11.66 -7.67 4.94
C ASP A 14 11.59 -6.76 6.16
N LYS A 15 11.90 -7.32 7.33
CA LYS A 15 11.94 -6.54 8.57
C LYS A 15 13.06 -5.50 8.63
N GLY A 16 14.02 -5.57 7.71
CA GLY A 16 15.20 -4.73 7.74
C GLY A 16 16.00 -4.88 9.03
N ARG A 17 16.30 -3.74 9.67
CA ARG A 17 17.04 -3.69 10.94
C ARG A 17 16.14 -3.74 12.17
N LYS A 18 14.83 -3.77 12.02
CA LYS A 18 13.88 -3.89 13.14
C LYS A 18 13.81 -5.33 13.65
N GLU A 19 13.28 -5.50 14.85
CA GLU A 19 13.02 -6.82 15.42
C GLU A 19 11.84 -7.52 14.75
N LEU A 20 10.79 -6.74 14.42
CA LEU A 20 9.56 -7.22 13.80
C LEU A 20 9.36 -6.54 12.44
N ASN A 21 8.69 -7.23 11.55
CA ASN A 21 8.13 -6.62 10.35
C ASN A 21 6.69 -6.18 10.67
N GLN A 22 6.47 -4.87 10.72
CA GLN A 22 5.16 -4.25 10.96
C GLN A 22 4.45 -3.90 9.65
N ASP A 23 5.14 -4.05 8.52
CA ASP A 23 4.54 -3.97 7.19
C ASP A 23 3.74 -5.22 6.85
N PHE A 24 2.71 -5.05 6.04
CA PHE A 24 2.00 -6.16 5.42
C PHE A 24 1.57 -5.79 4.00
N HIS A 25 1.54 -6.77 3.11
CA HIS A 25 1.16 -6.57 1.72
C HIS A 25 0.39 -7.77 1.19
N GLY A 26 -0.32 -7.56 0.10
CA GLY A 26 -1.09 -8.62 -0.55
C GLY A 26 -1.44 -8.30 -1.99
N VAL A 27 -1.71 -9.34 -2.75
CA VAL A 27 -2.21 -9.28 -4.11
C VAL A 27 -3.30 -10.30 -4.31
N CYS A 28 -4.36 -9.92 -5.01
CA CYS A 28 -5.42 -10.82 -5.44
C CYS A 28 -5.63 -10.68 -6.94
N ILE A 29 -5.34 -11.76 -7.67
CA ILE A 29 -5.63 -11.92 -9.10
C ILE A 29 -6.72 -12.97 -9.22
N PRO A 30 -8.00 -12.59 -9.20
CA PRO A 30 -9.09 -13.55 -9.21
C PRO A 30 -9.28 -14.17 -10.58
N ARG A 31 -10.03 -15.27 -10.60
CA ARG A 31 -10.49 -15.89 -11.85
C ARG A 31 -11.80 -15.26 -12.30
N GLU A 32 -12.19 -15.50 -13.57
CA GLU A 32 -13.52 -15.14 -14.04
C GLU A 32 -14.63 -15.88 -13.23
N PRO A 33 -15.77 -15.22 -12.94
CA PRO A 33 -16.18 -13.89 -13.40
C PRO A 33 -15.68 -12.72 -12.55
N GLN A 34 -15.05 -12.95 -11.42
CA GLN A 34 -14.60 -11.90 -10.50
C GLN A 34 -13.54 -10.99 -11.12
N LEU A 35 -12.67 -11.50 -11.98
CA LEU A 35 -11.67 -10.70 -12.68
C LEU A 35 -12.35 -9.59 -13.51
N SER A 36 -13.36 -9.90 -14.28
CA SER A 36 -14.11 -8.91 -15.05
C SER A 36 -14.95 -7.99 -14.17
N ALA A 37 -15.54 -8.51 -13.09
CA ALA A 37 -16.46 -7.77 -12.23
C ALA A 37 -15.70 -6.81 -11.28
N LYS A 38 -14.57 -7.23 -10.73
CA LYS A 38 -13.84 -6.54 -9.65
C LYS A 38 -12.42 -6.11 -10.03
N GLY A 39 -11.79 -6.79 -11.00
CA GLY A 39 -10.39 -6.52 -11.37
C GLY A 39 -9.38 -7.19 -10.44
N ILE A 40 -8.14 -6.71 -10.51
CA ILE A 40 -6.99 -7.16 -9.72
C ILE A 40 -6.74 -6.13 -8.62
N ALA A 41 -6.50 -6.59 -7.39
CA ALA A 41 -6.18 -5.72 -6.27
C ALA A 41 -4.78 -6.00 -5.74
N VAL A 42 -4.04 -4.94 -5.48
CA VAL A 42 -2.72 -4.93 -4.84
C VAL A 42 -2.81 -3.95 -3.67
N ALA A 43 -2.30 -4.31 -2.50
CA ALA A 43 -2.31 -3.40 -1.35
C ALA A 43 -1.13 -3.64 -0.43
N LEU A 44 -0.70 -2.59 0.23
CA LEU A 44 0.24 -2.63 1.34
C LEU A 44 -0.23 -1.72 2.49
N ALA A 45 0.25 -2.04 3.67
CA ALA A 45 0.04 -1.27 4.89
C ALA A 45 1.33 -1.30 5.72
N ASP A 46 1.65 -0.17 6.33
CA ASP A 46 2.76 0.02 7.24
C ASP A 46 2.21 0.30 8.64
N GLY A 47 2.58 -0.52 9.59
CA GLY A 47 2.16 -0.39 10.99
C GLY A 47 3.05 0.58 11.75
N ILE A 48 2.45 1.55 12.45
CA ILE A 48 3.21 2.58 13.17
C ILE A 48 4.21 1.97 14.15
N SER A 49 5.48 2.39 14.07
CA SER A 49 6.60 1.81 14.82
C SER A 49 6.48 1.90 16.35
N SER A 50 5.72 2.87 16.87
CA SER A 50 5.48 3.06 18.32
C SER A 50 4.52 2.02 18.93
N SER A 51 3.78 1.27 18.11
CA SER A 51 2.77 0.32 18.55
C SER A 51 3.23 -1.13 18.44
N GLN A 52 2.99 -1.92 19.49
CA GLN A 52 3.26 -3.37 19.50
C GLN A 52 2.18 -4.18 18.75
N VAL A 53 1.04 -3.57 18.45
CA VAL A 53 -0.10 -4.22 17.77
C VAL A 53 -0.28 -3.73 16.33
N SER A 54 0.61 -2.88 15.85
CA SER A 54 0.52 -2.32 14.49
C SER A 54 0.78 -3.34 13.39
N GLN A 55 1.59 -4.38 13.65
CA GLN A 55 1.73 -5.52 12.74
C GLN A 55 0.37 -6.20 12.50
N GLU A 56 -0.38 -6.44 13.58
CA GLU A 56 -1.73 -7.02 13.48
C GLU A 56 -2.70 -6.05 12.78
N ALA A 57 -2.53 -4.75 13.00
CA ALA A 57 -3.33 -3.73 12.30
C ALA A 57 -3.06 -3.73 10.79
N ALA A 58 -1.79 -3.72 10.37
CA ALA A 58 -1.40 -3.77 8.96
C ALA A 58 -1.89 -5.06 8.27
N GLN A 59 -1.69 -6.21 8.92
CA GLN A 59 -2.18 -7.50 8.42
C GLN A 59 -3.70 -7.50 8.27
N SER A 60 -4.44 -7.06 9.30
CA SER A 60 -5.90 -7.01 9.28
C SER A 60 -6.44 -6.05 8.21
N ALA A 61 -5.76 -4.91 8.02
CA ALA A 61 -6.16 -3.93 7.01
C ALA A 61 -6.06 -4.50 5.59
N VAL A 62 -4.92 -5.10 5.24
CA VAL A 62 -4.71 -5.68 3.91
C VAL A 62 -5.57 -6.91 3.70
N THR A 63 -5.60 -7.86 4.65
CA THR A 63 -6.39 -9.09 4.53
C THR A 63 -7.88 -8.76 4.44
N GLY A 64 -8.39 -7.90 5.33
CA GLY A 64 -9.79 -7.48 5.32
C GLY A 64 -10.17 -6.77 4.03
N PHE A 65 -9.29 -5.91 3.50
CA PHE A 65 -9.54 -5.28 2.20
C PHE A 65 -9.61 -6.32 1.08
N MET A 66 -8.65 -7.26 1.02
CA MET A 66 -8.61 -8.29 -0.02
C MET A 66 -9.81 -9.23 0.01
N GLU A 67 -10.25 -9.63 1.19
CA GLU A 67 -11.38 -10.55 1.34
C GLU A 67 -12.72 -9.84 1.07
N ASP A 68 -12.96 -8.71 1.73
CA ASP A 68 -14.26 -8.05 1.70
C ASP A 68 -14.52 -7.30 0.41
N TYR A 69 -13.49 -6.77 -0.27
CA TYR A 69 -13.64 -6.06 -1.54
C TYR A 69 -14.33 -6.94 -2.58
N TYR A 70 -13.90 -8.20 -2.70
CA TYR A 70 -14.47 -9.15 -3.65
C TYR A 70 -15.84 -9.69 -3.23
N CYS A 71 -16.23 -9.51 -1.97
CA CYS A 71 -17.56 -9.85 -1.45
C CYS A 71 -18.59 -8.74 -1.63
N THR A 72 -18.17 -7.52 -2.03
CA THR A 72 -19.12 -6.43 -2.29
C THR A 72 -19.95 -6.70 -3.54
N ALA A 73 -21.14 -6.07 -3.62
CA ALA A 73 -22.05 -6.26 -4.76
C ALA A 73 -21.37 -5.90 -6.10
N ASP A 74 -21.56 -6.74 -7.13
CA ASP A 74 -20.96 -6.53 -8.46
C ASP A 74 -21.42 -5.24 -9.13
N ALA A 75 -22.63 -4.78 -8.80
CA ALA A 75 -23.18 -3.51 -9.30
C ALA A 75 -22.50 -2.26 -8.71
N TRP A 76 -21.65 -2.41 -7.69
CA TRP A 76 -20.93 -1.28 -7.12
C TRP A 76 -19.69 -0.95 -7.96
N SER A 77 -19.40 0.36 -8.07
CA SER A 77 -18.14 0.80 -8.65
C SER A 77 -16.95 0.38 -7.76
N VAL A 78 -15.76 0.30 -8.35
CA VAL A 78 -14.52 0.06 -7.60
C VAL A 78 -14.39 1.04 -6.44
N LYS A 79 -14.60 2.34 -6.69
CA LYS A 79 -14.55 3.38 -5.66
C LYS A 79 -15.48 3.07 -4.49
N LYS A 80 -16.77 2.82 -4.78
CA LYS A 80 -17.78 2.55 -3.74
C LYS A 80 -17.46 1.31 -2.93
N SER A 81 -17.02 0.22 -3.59
CA SER A 81 -16.65 -1.03 -2.93
C SER A 81 -15.47 -0.81 -1.98
N SER A 82 -14.40 -0.19 -2.48
CA SER A 82 -13.19 0.04 -1.69
C SER A 82 -13.41 1.00 -0.52
N GLU A 83 -14.10 2.13 -0.73
CA GLU A 83 -14.42 3.08 0.34
C GLU A 83 -15.28 2.44 1.43
N HIS A 84 -16.24 1.59 1.05
CA HIS A 84 -17.09 0.87 2.01
C HIS A 84 -16.28 -0.09 2.87
N VAL A 85 -15.43 -0.89 2.24
CA VAL A 85 -14.58 -1.86 2.94
C VAL A 85 -13.57 -1.16 3.83
N LEU A 86 -12.85 -0.15 3.32
CA LEU A 86 -11.85 0.58 4.10
C LEU A 86 -12.47 1.33 5.29
N THR A 87 -13.71 1.83 5.14
CA THR A 87 -14.44 2.44 6.26
C THR A 87 -14.77 1.40 7.33
N ALA A 88 -15.15 0.18 6.94
CA ALA A 88 -15.41 -0.91 7.88
C ALA A 88 -14.13 -1.37 8.58
N VAL A 89 -13.04 -1.56 7.84
CA VAL A 89 -11.70 -1.89 8.38
C VAL A 89 -11.25 -0.82 9.38
N ASN A 90 -11.33 0.46 9.01
CA ASN A 90 -11.00 1.56 9.92
C ASN A 90 -11.81 1.51 11.21
N SER A 91 -13.11 1.28 11.10
CA SER A 91 -14.01 1.22 12.26
C SER A 91 -13.65 0.04 13.17
N TRP A 92 -13.28 -1.09 12.59
CA TRP A 92 -12.84 -2.27 13.33
C TRP A 92 -11.52 -2.01 14.06
N LEU A 93 -10.48 -1.49 13.37
CA LEU A 93 -9.19 -1.17 13.98
C LEU A 93 -9.32 -0.15 15.11
N HIS A 94 -10.08 0.92 14.89
CA HIS A 94 -10.38 1.91 15.93
C HIS A 94 -11.08 1.26 17.14
N SER A 95 -12.04 0.36 16.90
CA SER A 95 -12.74 -0.37 17.97
C SER A 95 -11.76 -1.27 18.76
N GLN A 96 -10.82 -1.97 18.08
CA GLN A 96 -9.78 -2.76 18.76
C GLN A 96 -8.96 -1.89 19.70
N THR A 97 -8.52 -0.71 19.25
CA THR A 97 -7.80 0.26 20.10
C THR A 97 -8.63 0.65 21.32
N GLN A 98 -9.92 0.99 21.14
CA GLN A 98 -10.80 1.41 22.23
C GLN A 98 -11.05 0.31 23.27
N HIS A 99 -11.01 -0.97 22.89
CA HIS A 99 -11.19 -2.12 23.79
C HIS A 99 -9.87 -2.66 24.36
N SER A 100 -8.72 -2.08 23.95
CA SER A 100 -7.39 -2.50 24.41
C SER A 100 -6.90 -1.64 25.59
N GLN A 101 -5.75 -2.02 26.14
CA GLN A 101 -5.01 -1.19 27.10
C GLN A 101 -4.53 0.15 26.52
N HIS A 102 -4.53 0.29 25.19
CA HIS A 102 -4.07 1.48 24.45
C HIS A 102 -5.18 2.49 24.14
N ARG A 103 -6.38 2.32 24.72
CA ARG A 103 -7.55 3.18 24.44
C ARG A 103 -7.33 4.69 24.62
N TYR A 104 -6.34 5.09 25.40
CA TYR A 104 -5.99 6.50 25.66
C TYR A 104 -4.70 6.96 24.94
N ASP A 105 -4.06 6.06 24.21
CA ASP A 105 -2.81 6.32 23.50
C ASP A 105 -2.94 5.86 22.03
N ARG A 106 -3.28 6.80 21.15
CA ARG A 106 -3.51 6.51 19.73
C ARG A 106 -2.27 5.99 19.03
N GLU A 107 -1.08 6.40 19.47
CA GLU A 107 0.19 5.99 18.87
C GLU A 107 0.61 4.56 19.25
N ARG A 108 -0.12 3.93 20.16
CA ARG A 108 0.11 2.53 20.57
C ARG A 108 -1.05 1.60 20.23
N GLY A 109 -2.05 2.11 19.54
CA GLY A 109 -3.24 1.35 19.13
C GLY A 109 -3.03 0.55 17.84
N TYR A 110 -4.14 -0.02 17.37
CA TYR A 110 -4.25 -0.70 16.08
C TYR A 110 -4.30 0.33 14.96
N VAL A 111 -3.15 0.84 14.57
CA VAL A 111 -3.01 1.92 13.58
C VAL A 111 -2.00 1.54 12.53
N CYS A 112 -2.34 1.75 11.26
CA CYS A 112 -1.45 1.54 10.13
C CYS A 112 -1.77 2.49 8.98
N THR A 113 -0.80 2.70 8.10
CA THR A 113 -1.05 3.29 6.78
C THR A 113 -1.78 2.29 5.88
N PHE A 114 -2.27 2.73 4.75
CA PHE A 114 -2.85 1.84 3.76
C PHE A 114 -2.76 2.45 2.36
N SER A 115 -2.23 1.70 1.42
CA SER A 115 -2.23 2.06 0.00
C SER A 115 -2.66 0.87 -0.84
N ALA A 116 -3.62 1.08 -1.74
CA ALA A 116 -4.09 0.04 -2.65
C ALA A 116 -4.21 0.53 -4.08
N LEU A 117 -3.94 -0.37 -5.01
CA LEU A 117 -4.13 -0.23 -6.44
C LEU A 117 -5.11 -1.31 -6.91
N VAL A 118 -6.24 -0.90 -7.47
CA VAL A 118 -7.19 -1.83 -8.13
C VAL A 118 -7.16 -1.57 -9.62
N ILE A 119 -6.79 -2.58 -10.39
CA ILE A 119 -6.77 -2.56 -11.86
C ILE A 119 -8.03 -3.24 -12.37
N LYS A 120 -8.93 -2.45 -12.96
CA LYS A 120 -10.14 -2.98 -13.60
C LYS A 120 -10.24 -2.50 -15.05
N SER A 121 -10.31 -3.42 -15.98
CA SER A 121 -10.29 -3.13 -17.42
C SER A 121 -9.03 -2.33 -17.79
N THR A 122 -9.18 -1.08 -18.20
CA THR A 122 -8.09 -0.17 -18.59
C THR A 122 -7.92 0.99 -17.60
N THR A 123 -8.42 0.83 -16.38
CA THR A 123 -8.38 1.88 -15.35
C THR A 123 -7.66 1.37 -14.11
N ALA A 124 -6.73 2.17 -13.61
CA ALA A 124 -6.14 2.03 -12.29
C ALA A 124 -6.90 2.91 -11.30
N HIS A 125 -7.30 2.34 -10.18
CA HIS A 125 -7.97 3.02 -9.07
C HIS A 125 -7.06 2.93 -7.85
N LEU A 126 -6.62 4.07 -7.34
CA LEU A 126 -5.75 4.18 -6.19
C LEU A 126 -6.57 4.62 -4.98
N PHE A 127 -6.28 4.02 -3.84
CA PHE A 127 -6.83 4.38 -2.53
C PHE A 127 -5.67 4.54 -1.57
N HIS A 128 -5.66 5.65 -0.82
CA HIS A 128 -4.50 5.98 0.00
C HIS A 128 -4.90 6.62 1.33
N VAL A 129 -4.25 6.16 2.40
CA VAL A 129 -4.29 6.73 3.75
C VAL A 129 -2.92 6.54 4.40
N GLY A 130 -2.25 7.61 4.77
CA GLY A 130 -0.96 7.56 5.42
C GLY A 130 0.16 8.16 4.58
N ASP A 131 1.33 7.56 4.62
CA ASP A 131 2.55 8.05 3.97
C ASP A 131 3.30 6.99 3.16
N ALA A 132 2.75 5.78 3.03
CA ALA A 132 3.23 4.86 2.01
C ALA A 132 2.95 5.44 0.62
N ARG A 133 3.81 5.20 -0.36
CA ARG A 133 3.71 5.87 -1.65
C ARG A 133 3.40 4.92 -2.79
N ILE A 134 2.62 5.41 -3.75
CA ILE A 134 2.41 4.78 -5.05
C ILE A 134 3.03 5.67 -6.12
N TYR A 135 3.92 5.09 -6.91
CA TYR A 135 4.54 5.74 -8.07
C TYR A 135 4.08 5.06 -9.35
N ARG A 136 4.09 5.81 -10.45
CA ARG A 136 3.96 5.27 -11.80
C ARG A 136 5.22 5.54 -12.60
N LEU A 137 5.69 4.49 -13.28
CA LEU A 137 6.69 4.59 -14.31
C LEU A 137 6.02 4.42 -15.68
N ARG A 138 6.13 5.43 -16.52
CA ARG A 138 5.66 5.43 -17.91
C ARG A 138 6.76 6.02 -18.80
N GLY A 139 7.41 5.18 -19.58
CA GLY A 139 8.62 5.58 -20.32
C GLY A 139 9.69 6.13 -19.37
N GLU A 140 10.11 7.38 -19.62
CA GLU A 140 11.11 8.08 -18.78
C GLU A 140 10.48 8.84 -17.59
N GLN A 141 9.16 8.85 -17.46
CA GLN A 141 8.49 9.54 -16.36
C GLN A 141 8.43 8.63 -15.13
N PHE A 142 8.79 9.18 -13.98
CA PHE A 142 8.63 8.57 -12.66
C PHE A 142 7.83 9.56 -11.81
N GLU A 143 6.58 9.26 -11.55
CA GLU A 143 5.61 10.17 -10.96
C GLU A 143 5.06 9.59 -9.66
N GLN A 144 5.11 10.35 -8.58
CA GLN A 144 4.41 10.01 -7.34
C GLN A 144 2.92 10.35 -7.51
N LEU A 145 2.06 9.38 -7.23
CA LEU A 145 0.60 9.50 -7.41
C LEU A 145 -0.15 9.75 -6.11
N THR A 146 0.48 9.50 -4.96
CA THR A 146 -0.07 9.72 -3.62
C THR A 146 0.55 10.93 -2.97
N GLU A 147 -0.16 11.55 -2.05
CA GLU A 147 0.33 12.64 -1.20
C GLU A 147 0.47 12.13 0.23
N ASP A 148 1.64 12.36 0.86
CA ASP A 148 1.90 11.88 2.21
C ASP A 148 1.03 12.62 3.23
N HIS A 149 0.30 11.90 4.06
CA HIS A 149 -0.48 12.46 5.15
C HIS A 149 0.41 12.66 6.39
N ARG A 150 1.41 13.54 6.26
CA ARG A 150 2.32 13.94 7.35
C ARG A 150 2.18 15.41 7.70
N VAL A 151 2.25 15.73 8.99
CA VAL A 151 2.37 17.11 9.49
C VAL A 151 3.79 17.31 9.99
N TRP A 152 4.48 18.30 9.43
CA TRP A 152 5.83 18.66 9.82
C TRP A 152 5.78 19.71 10.94
N ILE A 153 6.37 19.39 12.08
CA ILE A 153 6.53 20.34 13.21
C ILE A 153 7.87 21.07 13.09
N SER A 154 8.87 20.41 12.51
CA SER A 154 10.18 20.98 12.22
C SER A 154 10.75 20.34 10.95
N SER A 155 11.91 20.80 10.50
CA SER A 155 12.61 20.21 9.36
C SER A 155 13.07 18.74 9.56
N GLN A 156 13.00 18.24 10.79
CA GLN A 156 13.48 16.90 11.15
C GLN A 156 12.41 16.05 11.88
N GLN A 157 11.23 16.61 12.13
CA GLN A 157 10.19 15.92 12.90
C GLN A 157 8.84 16.06 12.22
N SER A 158 8.28 14.93 11.81
CA SER A 158 6.92 14.83 11.27
C SER A 158 6.12 13.81 12.04
N TYR A 159 4.81 13.96 12.00
CA TYR A 159 3.84 13.02 12.55
C TYR A 159 2.86 12.62 11.47
N LEU A 160 2.42 11.38 11.54
CA LEU A 160 1.36 10.89 10.68
C LEU A 160 0.04 11.61 11.01
N ALA A 161 -0.51 12.30 10.03
CA ALA A 161 -1.73 13.09 10.19
C ALA A 161 -2.99 12.26 9.99
N ARG A 162 -2.88 11.16 9.22
CA ARG A 162 -4.00 10.31 8.85
C ARG A 162 -3.53 8.87 8.68
N ALA A 163 -4.22 7.93 9.35
CA ALA A 163 -3.98 6.50 9.26
C ALA A 163 -5.27 5.73 9.54
N LEU A 164 -5.36 4.48 9.09
CA LEU A 164 -6.45 3.58 9.48
C LEU A 164 -6.36 3.25 10.97
N GLY A 165 -7.51 3.24 11.64
CA GLY A 165 -7.63 2.96 13.08
C GLY A 165 -7.31 4.14 14.00
N MET A 166 -6.72 5.23 13.48
CA MET A 166 -6.33 6.41 14.26
C MET A 166 -7.57 7.15 14.79
N ASP A 167 -8.55 7.37 13.94
CA ASP A 167 -9.78 8.07 14.26
C ASP A 167 -11.00 7.24 13.85
N ARG A 168 -12.14 7.54 14.49
CA ARG A 168 -13.42 6.85 14.19
C ARG A 168 -13.84 6.98 12.72
N LYS A 169 -13.49 8.11 12.08
CA LYS A 169 -13.74 8.35 10.66
C LYS A 169 -12.42 8.59 9.98
N VAL A 170 -12.25 8.01 8.83
CA VAL A 170 -11.08 8.21 7.97
C VAL A 170 -11.51 8.83 6.66
N GLU A 171 -10.72 9.76 6.16
CA GLU A 171 -10.81 10.28 4.81
C GLU A 171 -9.81 9.50 3.95
N ILE A 172 -10.30 8.91 2.87
CA ILE A 172 -9.53 8.07 1.96
C ILE A 172 -9.31 8.84 0.68
N ASP A 173 -8.06 9.07 0.33
CA ASP A 173 -7.72 9.67 -0.95
C ASP A 173 -7.99 8.69 -2.08
N TYR A 174 -8.58 9.20 -3.15
CA TYR A 174 -8.93 8.41 -4.32
C TYR A 174 -8.47 9.09 -5.61
N LEU A 175 -7.76 8.33 -6.43
CA LEU A 175 -7.36 8.73 -7.78
C LEU A 175 -7.73 7.63 -8.77
N ALA A 176 -8.25 7.99 -9.94
CA ALA A 176 -8.44 7.06 -11.05
C ALA A 176 -7.70 7.58 -12.28
N LEU A 177 -7.00 6.70 -12.97
CA LEU A 177 -6.23 7.04 -14.16
C LEU A 177 -6.30 5.95 -15.21
N GLN A 178 -6.18 6.37 -16.48
CA GLN A 178 -6.16 5.47 -17.62
C GLN A 178 -4.82 4.76 -17.71
N LEU A 179 -4.87 3.44 -17.88
CA LEU A 179 -3.70 2.60 -18.09
C LEU A 179 -3.26 2.58 -19.55
N GLU A 180 -1.96 2.49 -19.75
CA GLU A 180 -1.33 2.18 -21.03
C GLU A 180 -0.49 0.90 -20.91
N ALA A 181 -0.32 0.21 -22.02
CA ALA A 181 0.58 -0.95 -22.04
C ALA A 181 2.02 -0.51 -21.75
N GLY A 182 2.65 -1.17 -20.80
CA GLY A 182 4.00 -0.83 -20.34
C GLY A 182 4.03 0.10 -19.12
N ASP A 183 2.88 0.54 -18.59
CA ASP A 183 2.84 1.18 -17.27
C ASP A 183 3.35 0.21 -16.21
N LEU A 184 4.17 0.72 -15.31
CA LEU A 184 4.59 0.02 -14.12
C LEU A 184 4.26 0.87 -12.91
N PHE A 185 3.69 0.24 -11.88
CA PHE A 185 3.42 0.88 -10.60
C PHE A 185 4.38 0.33 -9.55
N LEU A 186 4.87 1.23 -8.69
CA LEU A 186 5.66 0.88 -7.52
C LEU A 186 4.88 1.34 -6.29
N LEU A 187 4.53 0.39 -5.40
CA LEU A 187 4.04 0.68 -4.07
C LEU A 187 5.19 0.42 -3.09
N ALA A 188 5.48 1.37 -2.21
CA ALA A 188 6.60 1.27 -1.28
C ALA A 188 6.29 1.94 0.06
N THR A 189 6.79 1.34 1.16
CA THR A 189 6.82 1.94 2.49
C THR A 189 7.98 2.91 2.62
N ASP A 190 7.97 3.76 3.64
CA ASP A 190 8.95 4.82 3.85
C ASP A 190 10.38 4.29 4.02
N GLY A 191 10.55 3.14 4.65
CA GLY A 191 11.85 2.47 4.74
C GLY A 191 12.50 2.20 3.39
N VAL A 192 11.72 2.17 2.30
CA VAL A 192 12.23 1.99 0.93
C VAL A 192 12.38 3.33 0.23
N TYR A 193 11.31 4.12 0.09
CA TYR A 193 11.34 5.30 -0.78
C TYR A 193 12.19 6.45 -0.22
N GLU A 194 12.42 6.52 1.09
CA GLU A 194 13.31 7.52 1.69
C GLU A 194 14.79 7.26 1.34
N HIS A 195 15.11 6.03 0.93
CA HIS A 195 16.48 5.60 0.63
C HIS A 195 16.72 5.24 -0.85
N THR A 196 15.69 5.25 -1.69
CA THR A 196 15.79 4.93 -3.12
C THR A 196 15.31 6.08 -3.98
N ASP A 197 15.82 6.14 -5.21
CA ASP A 197 15.47 7.15 -6.19
C ASP A 197 15.03 6.52 -7.53
N ALA A 198 14.51 7.33 -8.44
CA ALA A 198 14.06 6.87 -9.75
C ALA A 198 15.12 6.13 -10.55
N PRO A 199 16.40 6.57 -10.61
CA PRO A 199 17.47 5.82 -11.27
C PRO A 199 17.70 4.45 -10.67
N CYS A 200 17.70 4.32 -9.33
CA CYS A 200 17.84 3.05 -8.62
C CYS A 200 16.71 2.08 -8.99
N VAL A 201 15.46 2.51 -8.90
CA VAL A 201 14.28 1.71 -9.23
C VAL A 201 14.33 1.23 -10.68
N ARG A 202 14.62 2.11 -11.63
CA ARG A 202 14.75 1.75 -13.06
C ARG A 202 15.85 0.74 -13.31
N SER A 203 17.02 0.93 -12.69
CA SER A 203 18.15 0.02 -12.83
C SER A 203 17.81 -1.37 -12.31
N ALA A 204 17.15 -1.44 -11.15
CA ALA A 204 16.71 -2.71 -10.56
C ALA A 204 15.73 -3.46 -11.49
N ILE A 205 14.71 -2.74 -12.02
CA ILE A 205 13.73 -3.33 -12.93
C ILE A 205 14.39 -3.80 -14.24
N ALA A 206 15.31 -3.03 -14.80
CA ALA A 206 15.97 -3.36 -16.07
C ALA A 206 16.96 -4.54 -15.96
N ALA A 207 17.57 -4.72 -14.79
CA ALA A 207 18.58 -5.75 -14.56
C ALA A 207 18.00 -7.08 -14.04
N ALA A 208 16.85 -7.05 -13.41
CA ALA A 208 16.27 -8.24 -12.78
C ALA A 208 15.60 -9.18 -13.80
N PRO A 209 15.62 -10.50 -13.55
CA PRO A 209 14.99 -11.48 -14.44
C PRO A 209 13.44 -11.47 -14.32
N ASP A 210 12.92 -10.98 -13.21
CA ASP A 210 11.47 -10.90 -12.91
C ASP A 210 11.19 -9.78 -11.89
N LEU A 211 9.90 -9.48 -11.67
CA LEU A 211 9.49 -8.39 -10.78
C LEU A 211 9.73 -8.68 -9.30
N ASP A 212 9.66 -9.95 -8.85
CA ASP A 212 10.00 -10.30 -7.46
C ASP A 212 11.48 -10.03 -7.18
N SER A 213 12.35 -10.41 -8.11
CA SER A 213 13.78 -10.12 -8.04
C SER A 213 14.06 -8.61 -8.06
N ALA A 214 13.33 -7.85 -8.90
CA ALA A 214 13.44 -6.39 -8.94
C ALA A 214 13.00 -5.76 -7.61
N ALA A 215 11.87 -6.18 -7.06
CA ALA A 215 11.36 -5.70 -5.77
C ALA A 215 12.38 -5.96 -4.65
N ARG A 216 12.98 -7.15 -4.63
CA ARG A 216 14.03 -7.49 -3.69
C ARG A 216 15.27 -6.61 -3.83
N VAL A 217 15.77 -6.40 -5.06
CA VAL A 217 16.94 -5.54 -5.31
C VAL A 217 16.67 -4.12 -4.83
N ILE A 218 15.47 -3.57 -5.05
CA ILE A 218 15.09 -2.24 -4.56
C ILE A 218 15.15 -2.17 -3.03
N ALA A 219 14.59 -3.16 -2.34
CA ALA A 219 14.62 -3.22 -0.87
C ALA A 219 16.04 -3.41 -0.32
N ASP A 220 16.84 -4.30 -0.93
CA ASP A 220 18.24 -4.54 -0.54
C ASP A 220 19.09 -3.26 -0.72
N GLU A 221 18.85 -2.49 -1.78
CA GLU A 221 19.53 -1.21 -2.01
C GLU A 221 19.13 -0.15 -0.97
N ALA A 222 17.84 -0.07 -0.58
CA ALA A 222 17.39 0.79 0.51
C ALA A 222 18.10 0.47 1.83
N LEU A 223 18.22 -0.83 2.14
CA LEU A 223 18.94 -1.31 3.32
C LEU A 223 20.42 -0.95 3.27
N ALA A 224 21.07 -1.12 2.10
CA ALA A 224 22.47 -0.78 1.87
C ALA A 224 22.74 0.72 2.01
N ARG A 225 21.80 1.57 1.59
CA ARG A 225 21.84 3.04 1.75
C ARG A 225 21.50 3.52 3.15
N GLY A 226 21.25 2.62 4.08
CA GLY A 226 21.15 2.95 5.50
C GLY A 226 19.74 2.96 6.07
N SER A 227 18.75 2.43 5.36
CA SER A 227 17.41 2.28 5.93
C SER A 227 17.46 1.54 7.27
N GLY A 228 16.76 2.07 8.24
CA GLY A 228 16.61 1.50 9.59
C GLY A 228 15.23 0.89 9.81
N ASP A 229 14.33 0.97 8.82
CA ASP A 229 12.93 0.55 8.95
C ASP A 229 12.60 -0.76 8.24
N ASN A 230 11.34 -1.18 8.33
CA ASN A 230 10.79 -2.27 7.54
C ASN A 230 10.79 -1.88 6.05
N LEU A 231 10.91 -2.85 5.18
CA LEU A 231 11.12 -2.64 3.75
C LEU A 231 10.07 -3.42 2.96
N THR A 232 9.11 -2.74 2.37
CA THR A 232 8.10 -3.39 1.54
C THR A 232 7.97 -2.73 0.19
N VAL A 233 8.05 -3.55 -0.86
CA VAL A 233 7.97 -3.17 -2.28
C VAL A 233 6.99 -4.08 -3.00
N GLN A 234 6.08 -3.48 -3.78
CA GLN A 234 5.25 -4.18 -4.77
C GLN A 234 5.41 -3.48 -6.13
N LEU A 235 5.60 -4.28 -7.17
CA LEU A 235 5.73 -3.85 -8.56
C LEU A 235 4.62 -4.44 -9.41
#